data_c378ff33bdbc890d73a84c06262b7617
#
_entry.id   c378ff33bdbc890d73a84c06262b7617
#
_cell.length_a   1.000
_cell.length_b   1.000
_cell.length_c   1.000
_cell.angle_alpha   90.00
_cell.angle_beta   90.00
_cell.angle_gamma   90.00
#
_symmetry.space_group_name_H-M   'P 1'
#
loop_
_entity.id
_entity.type
_entity.pdbx_description
1 polymer ?
#
loop_
_entity_poly.entity_id
_entity_poly.type
_entity_poly.pdbx_seq_one_letter_code
_entity_poly.pdbx_strand_id
1 'polypeptide(L)'
;MIDIAIIDYGMGNLRSVSKALEHVAPNASVVVTSDPAAVRQAARVVFPGQGAMPNCMHEMDARGLRDAVLDAAASKPFLGICLGLQMLFETSEEGDVKGLGILPGKVRRFPDRKSVV
;
A
#
# COMPACT_ATOMS: atom_id res chain seq x y z
N MET A 1 9.24 18.57 -7.49
CA MET A 1 9.41 17.10 -7.64
C MET A 1 8.98 16.40 -6.36
N ILE A 2 8.21 15.32 -6.48
CA ILE A 2 7.79 14.51 -5.35
C ILE A 2 8.83 13.39 -5.17
N ASP A 3 9.51 13.38 -4.02
CA ASP A 3 10.48 12.33 -3.73
C ASP A 3 9.78 11.04 -3.26
N ILE A 4 8.80 11.19 -2.38
CA ILE A 4 8.04 10.07 -1.83
C ILE A 4 6.55 10.39 -1.87
N ALA A 5 5.76 9.57 -2.53
CA ALA A 5 4.31 9.66 -2.49
C ALA A 5 3.76 8.56 -1.56
N ILE A 6 2.97 8.96 -0.61
CA ILE A 6 2.20 8.05 0.25
C ILE A 6 0.79 7.98 -0.33
N ILE A 7 0.37 6.80 -0.74
CA ILE A 7 -0.93 6.63 -1.39
C ILE A 7 -2.05 6.72 -0.36
N ASP A 8 -2.94 7.68 -0.55
CA ASP A 8 -4.13 7.88 0.25
C ASP A 8 -5.35 7.35 -0.50
N TYR A 9 -5.90 6.25 -0.02
CA TYR A 9 -7.17 5.72 -0.51
C TYR A 9 -8.18 5.57 0.64
N GLY A 10 -8.02 6.41 1.68
CA GLY A 10 -8.91 6.42 2.83
C GLY A 10 -8.61 5.38 3.88
N MET A 11 -7.57 4.59 3.69
CA MET A 11 -7.22 3.45 4.56
C MET A 11 -5.77 3.60 5.02
N GLY A 12 -5.54 3.45 6.31
CA GLY A 12 -4.20 3.48 6.89
C GLY A 12 -3.96 4.70 7.78
N ASN A 13 -2.91 4.63 8.57
CA ASN A 13 -2.50 5.73 9.44
C ASN A 13 -1.49 6.62 8.71
N LEU A 14 -2.02 7.47 7.83
CA LEU A 14 -1.20 8.27 6.91
C LEU A 14 -0.33 9.27 7.63
N ARG A 15 -0.82 9.86 8.72
CA ARG A 15 -0.06 10.86 9.47
C ARG A 15 1.17 10.25 10.12
N SER A 16 1.05 9.08 10.75
CA SER A 16 2.17 8.39 11.36
C SER A 16 3.22 7.98 10.33
N VAL A 17 2.78 7.48 9.18
CA VAL A 17 3.67 7.10 8.09
C VAL A 17 4.41 8.34 7.55
N SER A 18 3.68 9.42 7.30
CA SER A 18 4.26 10.67 6.81
C SER A 18 5.32 11.22 7.76
N LYS A 19 5.00 11.26 9.06
CA LYS A 19 5.95 11.74 10.07
C LYS A 19 7.20 10.87 10.17
N ALA A 20 7.03 9.54 10.10
CA ALA A 20 8.16 8.64 10.13
C ALA A 20 9.10 8.87 8.95
N LEU A 21 8.54 9.05 7.76
CA LEU A 21 9.33 9.31 6.55
C LEU A 21 10.02 10.68 6.61
N GLU A 22 9.35 11.70 7.10
CA GLU A 22 9.95 13.02 7.28
C GLU A 22 11.11 12.98 8.28
N HIS A 23 10.98 12.15 9.29
CA HIS A 23 12.04 11.98 10.29
C HIS A 23 13.30 11.34 9.72
N VAL A 24 13.14 10.27 8.91
CA VAL A 24 14.30 9.56 8.34
C VAL A 24 14.81 10.17 7.05
N ALA A 25 14.02 11.00 6.40
CA ALA A 25 14.39 11.68 5.15
C ALA A 25 13.99 13.17 5.22
N PRO A 26 14.64 13.96 6.10
CA PRO A 26 14.19 15.34 6.37
C PRO A 26 14.32 16.28 5.18
N ASN A 27 15.12 15.93 4.18
CA ASN A 27 15.30 16.77 2.98
C ASN A 27 14.45 16.30 1.80
N ALA A 28 13.66 15.23 1.97
CA ALA A 28 12.83 14.70 0.91
C ALA A 28 11.47 15.39 0.89
N SER A 29 10.89 15.53 -0.31
CA SER A 29 9.52 15.97 -0.48
C SER A 29 8.59 14.79 -0.29
N VAL A 30 7.90 14.73 0.83
CA VAL A 30 6.94 13.66 1.19
C VAL A 30 5.53 14.20 1.00
N VAL A 31 4.74 13.55 0.16
CA VAL A 31 3.39 14.00 -0.18
C VAL A 31 2.41 12.85 0.04
N VAL A 32 1.33 13.10 0.77
CA VAL A 32 0.19 12.21 0.89
C VAL A 32 -0.78 12.56 -0.24
N THR A 33 -1.12 11.62 -1.09
CA THR A 33 -1.92 11.92 -2.27
C THR A 33 -2.83 10.78 -2.69
N SER A 34 -4.01 11.13 -3.20
CA SER A 34 -4.93 10.21 -3.87
C SER A 34 -4.95 10.43 -5.39
N ASP A 35 -4.07 11.30 -5.90
CA ASP A 35 -3.99 11.61 -7.32
C ASP A 35 -3.08 10.61 -8.04
N PRO A 36 -3.60 9.81 -8.99
CA PRO A 36 -2.78 8.87 -9.75
C PRO A 36 -1.60 9.53 -10.46
N ALA A 37 -1.77 10.75 -10.95
CA ALA A 37 -0.69 11.47 -11.64
C ALA A 37 0.46 11.79 -10.69
N ALA A 38 0.15 12.19 -9.45
CA ALA A 38 1.18 12.47 -8.44
C ALA A 38 1.94 11.19 -8.07
N VAL A 39 1.24 10.06 -7.96
CA VAL A 39 1.87 8.76 -7.71
C VAL A 39 2.84 8.40 -8.84
N ARG A 40 2.45 8.63 -10.09
CA ARG A 40 3.31 8.36 -11.25
C ARG A 40 4.54 9.26 -11.31
N GLN A 41 4.42 10.49 -10.84
CA GLN A 41 5.51 11.46 -10.86
C GLN A 41 6.51 11.26 -9.72
N ALA A 42 6.13 10.60 -8.65
CA ALA A 42 6.99 10.41 -7.50
C ALA A 42 8.17 9.49 -7.82
N ALA A 43 9.31 9.76 -7.18
CA ALA A 43 10.49 8.90 -7.32
C ALA A 43 10.33 7.58 -6.58
N ARG A 44 9.58 7.59 -5.46
CA ARG A 44 9.33 6.41 -4.60
C ARG A 44 7.89 6.44 -4.15
N VAL A 45 7.34 5.26 -3.89
CA VAL A 45 5.94 5.13 -3.46
C VAL A 45 5.85 4.28 -2.20
N VAL A 46 5.05 4.75 -1.25
CA VAL A 46 4.69 4.03 -0.03
C VAL A 46 3.19 3.72 -0.10
N PHE A 47 2.87 2.44 0.08
CA PHE A 47 1.52 1.93 -0.02
C PHE A 47 1.08 1.37 1.32
N PRO A 48 0.44 2.18 2.17
CA PRO A 48 -0.05 1.74 3.47
C PRO A 48 -1.42 1.08 3.32
N GLY A 49 -1.85 0.41 4.37
CA GLY A 49 -3.20 -0.14 4.44
C GLY A 49 -3.55 -0.50 5.85
N GLN A 50 -4.84 -0.40 6.18
CA GLN A 50 -5.37 -0.73 7.50
C GLN A 50 -6.81 -1.18 7.35
N GLY A 51 -7.25 -2.07 8.22
CA GLY A 51 -8.60 -2.60 8.19
C GLY A 51 -8.68 -3.91 7.41
N ALA A 52 -9.79 -4.14 6.72
CA ALA A 52 -10.05 -5.38 6.02
C ALA A 52 -9.59 -5.31 4.56
N MET A 53 -8.99 -6.37 4.08
CA MET A 53 -8.50 -6.48 2.69
C MET A 53 -9.56 -6.15 1.64
N PRO A 54 -10.80 -6.67 1.72
CA PRO A 54 -11.82 -6.31 0.73
C PRO A 54 -12.13 -4.83 0.66
N ASN A 55 -12.16 -4.15 1.80
CA ASN A 55 -12.41 -2.71 1.86
C ASN A 55 -11.26 -1.93 1.23
N CYS A 56 -10.03 -2.33 1.49
CA CYS A 56 -8.87 -1.68 0.92
C CYS A 56 -8.86 -1.81 -0.61
N MET A 57 -9.12 -2.99 -1.14
CA MET A 57 -9.19 -3.20 -2.58
C MET A 57 -10.30 -2.37 -3.21
N HIS A 58 -11.48 -2.34 -2.56
CA HIS A 58 -12.61 -1.54 -3.04
C HIS A 58 -12.29 -0.04 -3.08
N GLU A 59 -11.71 0.49 -2.00
CA GLU A 59 -11.40 1.92 -1.90
C GLU A 59 -10.31 2.36 -2.88
N MET A 60 -9.31 1.51 -3.08
CA MET A 60 -8.28 1.77 -4.08
C MET A 60 -8.89 1.86 -5.48
N ASP A 61 -9.77 0.93 -5.83
CA ASP A 61 -10.44 0.89 -7.14
C ASP A 61 -11.40 2.06 -7.30
N ALA A 62 -12.16 2.40 -6.25
CA ALA A 62 -13.10 3.52 -6.28
C ALA A 62 -12.42 4.85 -6.58
N ARG A 63 -11.16 4.99 -6.20
CA ARG A 63 -10.38 6.21 -6.44
C ARG A 63 -9.54 6.14 -7.73
N GLY A 64 -9.68 5.07 -8.49
CA GLY A 64 -8.94 4.92 -9.75
C GLY A 64 -7.43 4.78 -9.57
N LEU A 65 -6.99 4.22 -8.45
CA LEU A 65 -5.57 4.14 -8.13
C LEU A 65 -4.90 2.83 -8.54
N ARG A 66 -5.66 1.81 -8.92
CA ARG A 66 -5.10 0.47 -9.21
C ARG A 66 -3.98 0.52 -10.22
N ASP A 67 -4.19 1.16 -11.36
CA ASP A 67 -3.18 1.19 -12.42
C ASP A 67 -1.92 1.94 -12.01
N ALA A 68 -2.09 3.06 -11.30
CA ALA A 68 -0.94 3.81 -10.79
C ALA A 68 -0.12 3.00 -9.77
N VAL A 69 -0.79 2.22 -8.92
CA VAL A 69 -0.13 1.32 -7.96
C VAL A 69 0.64 0.22 -8.70
N LEU A 70 0.01 -0.42 -9.68
CA LEU A 70 0.67 -1.46 -10.47
C LEU A 70 1.89 -0.92 -11.23
N ASP A 71 1.75 0.23 -11.86
CA ASP A 71 2.85 0.89 -12.57
C ASP A 71 3.99 1.26 -11.64
N ALA A 72 3.67 1.81 -10.48
CA ALA A 72 4.67 2.21 -9.50
C ALA A 72 5.44 0.99 -8.97
N ALA A 73 4.73 -0.08 -8.63
CA ALA A 73 5.36 -1.30 -8.13
C ALA A 73 6.30 -1.94 -9.16
N ALA A 74 5.99 -1.80 -10.45
CA ALA A 74 6.80 -2.36 -11.52
C ALA A 74 8.03 -1.51 -11.88
N SER A 75 7.99 -0.19 -11.64
CA SER A 75 8.95 0.74 -12.23
C SER A 75 9.79 1.54 -11.24
N LYS A 76 9.48 1.53 -9.96
CA LYS A 76 10.19 2.36 -8.97
C LYS A 76 10.22 1.70 -7.59
N PRO A 77 11.06 2.19 -6.67
CA PRO A 77 11.05 1.69 -5.29
C PRO A 77 9.66 1.83 -4.68
N PHE A 78 9.16 0.72 -4.16
CA PHE A 78 7.78 0.60 -3.69
C PHE A 78 7.77 -0.14 -2.35
N LEU A 79 7.16 0.46 -1.34
CA LEU A 79 7.09 -0.11 0.01
C LEU A 79 5.64 -0.30 0.43
N GLY A 80 5.22 -1.56 0.56
CA GLY A 80 3.94 -1.92 1.16
C GLY A 80 4.06 -2.05 2.67
N ILE A 81 3.18 -1.40 3.41
CA ILE A 81 3.19 -1.42 4.88
C ILE A 81 1.87 -2.00 5.37
N CYS A 82 1.94 -2.93 6.33
CA CYS A 82 0.79 -3.58 6.93
C CYS A 82 -0.09 -4.23 5.86
N LEU A 83 -1.36 -3.89 5.82
CA LEU A 83 -2.30 -4.44 4.83
C LEU A 83 -1.90 -4.06 3.39
N GLY A 84 -1.22 -2.93 3.21
CA GLY A 84 -0.67 -2.56 1.91
C GLY A 84 0.30 -3.61 1.37
N LEU A 85 1.12 -4.20 2.23
CA LEU A 85 1.97 -5.32 1.85
C LEU A 85 1.14 -6.54 1.45
N GLN A 86 0.10 -6.86 2.21
CA GLN A 86 -0.75 -8.01 1.93
C GLN A 86 -1.49 -7.89 0.60
N MET A 87 -1.86 -6.67 0.22
CA MET A 87 -2.54 -6.41 -1.06
C MET A 87 -1.67 -6.71 -2.28
N LEU A 88 -0.36 -6.83 -2.13
CA LEU A 88 0.55 -7.13 -3.23
C LEU A 88 0.49 -8.59 -3.67
N PHE A 89 -0.03 -9.47 -2.84
CA PHE A 89 -0.12 -10.90 -3.15
C PHE A 89 -1.31 -11.21 -4.06
N GLU A 90 -1.38 -12.45 -4.53
CA GLU A 90 -2.41 -12.86 -5.49
C GLU A 90 -3.81 -12.93 -4.85
N THR A 91 -3.89 -13.51 -3.64
CA THR A 91 -5.16 -13.69 -2.93
C THR A 91 -4.96 -13.57 -1.42
N SER A 92 -6.05 -13.40 -0.70
CA SER A 92 -6.07 -13.40 0.76
C SER A 92 -7.21 -14.26 1.28
N GLU A 93 -6.96 -15.02 2.34
CA GLU A 93 -8.00 -15.76 3.07
C GLU A 93 -8.95 -14.80 3.80
N GLU A 94 -8.51 -13.59 4.08
CA GLU A 94 -9.37 -12.56 4.64
C GLU A 94 -10.36 -12.07 3.59
N GLY A 95 -11.63 -12.42 3.75
CA GLY A 95 -12.67 -12.06 2.80
C GLY A 95 -12.60 -12.81 1.47
N ASP A 96 -11.71 -13.78 1.35
CA ASP A 96 -11.54 -14.60 0.14
C ASP A 96 -11.44 -13.73 -1.13
N VAL A 97 -10.56 -12.75 -1.09
CA VAL A 97 -10.47 -11.69 -2.09
C VAL A 97 -9.16 -11.79 -2.87
N LYS A 98 -9.19 -11.37 -4.12
CA LYS A 98 -7.99 -11.25 -4.96
C LYS A 98 -7.24 -9.97 -4.62
N GLY A 99 -5.92 -10.10 -4.46
CA GLY A 99 -5.02 -8.96 -4.34
C GLY A 99 -4.56 -8.45 -5.71
N LEU A 100 -3.45 -7.71 -5.70
CA LEU A 100 -2.89 -7.11 -6.91
C LEU A 100 -2.06 -8.08 -7.75
N GLY A 101 -1.66 -9.22 -7.16
CA GLY A 101 -0.89 -10.22 -7.89
C GLY A 101 0.52 -9.81 -8.28
N ILE A 102 1.10 -8.81 -7.61
CA ILE A 102 2.47 -8.36 -7.87
C ILE A 102 3.47 -9.37 -7.33
N LEU A 103 3.20 -9.90 -6.15
CA LEU A 103 4.02 -10.95 -5.53
C LEU A 103 3.28 -12.28 -5.61
N PRO A 104 3.98 -13.39 -5.92
CA PRO A 104 3.34 -14.70 -5.95
C PRO A 104 2.96 -15.17 -4.55
N GLY A 105 1.90 -15.98 -4.47
CA GLY A 105 1.43 -16.53 -3.23
C GLY A 105 0.17 -15.89 -2.71
N LYS A 106 -0.18 -16.26 -1.48
CA LYS A 106 -1.41 -15.76 -0.85
C LYS A 106 -1.20 -15.46 0.62
N VAL A 107 -2.01 -14.54 1.14
CA VAL A 107 -2.07 -14.22 2.55
C VAL A 107 -2.93 -15.28 3.24
N ARG A 108 -2.40 -15.91 4.28
CA ARG A 108 -3.06 -17.00 4.99
C ARG A 108 -3.15 -16.70 6.47
N ARG A 109 -4.19 -17.23 7.10
CA ARG A 109 -4.29 -17.22 8.56
C ARG A 109 -3.23 -18.13 9.14
N PHE A 110 -2.80 -17.84 10.36
CA PHE A 110 -1.95 -18.76 11.11
C PHE A 110 -2.72 -20.07 11.36
N PRO A 111 -2.10 -21.21 11.08
CA PRO A 111 -2.80 -22.49 11.16
C PRO A 111 -3.19 -22.90 12.58
N ASP A 112 -2.48 -22.40 13.60
CA ASP A 112 -2.75 -22.71 15.00
C ASP A 112 -2.54 -21.46 15.85
N ARG A 113 -3.65 -20.93 16.38
CA ARG A 113 -3.61 -19.74 17.23
C ARG A 113 -2.91 -19.98 18.56
N LYS A 114 -2.87 -21.22 19.03
CA LYS A 114 -2.22 -21.54 20.31
C LYS A 114 -0.71 -21.51 20.23
N SER A 115 -0.16 -21.64 19.05
CA SER A 115 1.28 -21.55 18.82
C SER A 115 1.76 -20.13 18.57
N VAL A 116 0.87 -19.17 18.47
CA VAL A 116 1.18 -17.75 18.30
C VAL A 116 1.23 -17.10 19.67
N VAL A 117 2.39 -16.66 20.06
CA VAL A 117 2.61 -16.08 21.38
C VAL A 117 2.87 -14.59 21.27
#